data_8726e4da1d6bf01213e58ff3cb693ef9
#
_entry.id   8726e4da1d6bf01213e58ff3cb693ef9
#
_cell.length_a   1.000
_cell.length_b   1.000
_cell.length_c   1.000
_cell.angle_alpha   90.00
_cell.angle_beta   90.00
_cell.angle_gamma   90.00
#
_symmetry.space_group_name_H-M   'P 1'
#
loop_
_entity.id
_entity.type
_entity.pdbx_description
1 polymer ?
#
loop_
_entity_poly.entity_id
_entity_poly.type
_entity_poly.pdbx_seq_one_letter_code
_entity_poly.pdbx_strand_id
1 'polypeptide(L)'
;MQRLSEIQVSADELAAARAGDVTVRGELFQRVAPATLAIIRRLVTQRAMAEDLLQDTLIMMFEHLDDYRGEAPFGVWVRSIAVSRCLMAFRSPWHRARVALESWTEESWSGPAEAESRTSDLIDLDRALARLSPTTRAVVWLYDVEGWSHEEIAKAFDRSLSFSKSQLARGHARLRDELQPPERSGIGLPLRSEFDGH
;
A
#
# COMPACT_ATOMS: atom_id res chain seq x y z
N MET A 1 -16.25 -3.62 1.34
CA MET A 1 -15.25 -3.59 2.44
C MET A 1 -15.21 -2.21 3.05
N GLN A 2 -15.37 -2.10 4.37
CA GLN A 2 -15.35 -0.81 5.08
C GLN A 2 -13.94 -0.21 5.02
N ARG A 3 -13.83 1.10 4.76
CA ARG A 3 -12.53 1.78 4.78
C ARG A 3 -12.07 1.98 6.22
N LEU A 4 -10.76 1.87 6.46
CA LEU A 4 -10.22 2.05 7.81
C LEU A 4 -10.59 3.42 8.41
N SER A 5 -10.62 4.47 7.59
CA SER A 5 -11.03 5.83 8.01
C SER A 5 -12.50 5.94 8.45
N GLU A 6 -13.34 4.96 8.10
CA GLU A 6 -14.77 4.93 8.44
C GLU A 6 -15.04 4.16 9.75
N ILE A 7 -14.01 3.48 10.28
CA ILE A 7 -14.12 2.71 11.52
C ILE A 7 -14.12 3.68 12.70
N GLN A 8 -15.26 3.68 13.39
CA GLN A 8 -15.46 4.42 14.63
C GLN A 8 -15.56 3.46 15.80
N VAL A 9 -15.20 3.94 16.98
CA VAL A 9 -15.30 3.23 18.24
C VAL A 9 -15.98 4.16 19.23
N SER A 10 -16.99 3.66 19.92
CA SER A 10 -17.67 4.43 20.96
C SER A 10 -16.80 4.62 22.21
N ALA A 11 -17.13 5.58 23.03
CA ALA A 11 -16.42 5.82 24.28
C ALA A 11 -16.50 4.59 25.23
N ASP A 12 -17.64 3.90 25.24
CA ASP A 12 -17.87 2.72 26.09
C ASP A 12 -17.05 1.52 25.60
N GLU A 13 -17.02 1.26 24.27
CA GLU A 13 -16.16 0.23 23.67
C GLU A 13 -14.68 0.51 23.96
N LEU A 14 -14.26 1.77 23.85
CA LEU A 14 -12.88 2.16 24.12
C LEU A 14 -12.52 1.95 25.61
N ALA A 15 -13.41 2.33 26.51
CA ALA A 15 -13.23 2.14 27.95
C ALA A 15 -13.15 0.65 28.31
N ALA A 16 -14.03 -0.18 27.78
CA ALA A 16 -14.04 -1.62 27.98
C ALA A 16 -12.75 -2.28 27.42
N ALA A 17 -12.34 -1.88 26.22
CA ALA A 17 -11.11 -2.39 25.60
C ALA A 17 -9.86 -2.00 26.41
N ARG A 18 -9.80 -0.78 26.95
CA ARG A 18 -8.74 -0.33 27.88
C ARG A 18 -8.72 -1.11 29.17
N ALA A 19 -9.91 -1.42 29.72
CA ALA A 19 -10.06 -2.26 30.90
C ALA A 19 -9.66 -3.73 30.69
N GLY A 20 -9.36 -4.12 29.43
CA GLY A 20 -8.93 -5.46 29.08
C GLY A 20 -10.06 -6.45 28.76
N ASP A 21 -11.28 -5.96 28.47
CA ASP A 21 -12.39 -6.82 28.07
C ASP A 21 -12.03 -7.57 26.77
N VAL A 22 -11.88 -8.89 26.90
CA VAL A 22 -11.44 -9.78 25.83
C VAL A 22 -12.46 -9.82 24.68
N THR A 23 -13.75 -9.74 24.98
CA THR A 23 -14.83 -9.76 23.99
C THR A 23 -14.77 -8.51 23.14
N VAL A 24 -14.73 -7.34 23.76
CA VAL A 24 -14.66 -6.05 23.06
C VAL A 24 -13.37 -5.92 22.26
N ARG A 25 -12.23 -6.38 22.81
CA ARG A 25 -10.96 -6.43 22.07
C ARG A 25 -11.05 -7.34 20.84
N GLY A 26 -11.71 -8.50 20.97
CA GLY A 26 -11.96 -9.42 19.86
C GLY A 26 -12.82 -8.80 18.76
N GLU A 27 -13.88 -8.08 19.13
CA GLU A 27 -14.72 -7.35 18.18
C GLU A 27 -13.98 -6.23 17.45
N LEU A 28 -13.18 -5.46 18.18
CA LEU A 28 -12.32 -4.43 17.59
C LEU A 28 -11.31 -5.03 16.61
N PHE A 29 -10.68 -6.15 16.99
CA PHE A 29 -9.77 -6.89 16.12
C PHE A 29 -10.47 -7.27 14.80
N GLN A 30 -11.62 -7.92 14.86
CA GLN A 30 -12.38 -8.36 13.69
C GLN A 30 -12.79 -7.18 12.79
N ARG A 31 -13.11 -6.05 13.36
CA ARG A 31 -13.50 -4.83 12.65
C ARG A 31 -12.34 -4.16 11.95
N VAL A 32 -11.16 -4.14 12.57
CA VAL A 32 -9.99 -3.37 12.12
C VAL A 32 -9.08 -4.18 11.21
N ALA A 33 -8.87 -5.46 11.49
CA ALA A 33 -7.85 -6.29 10.83
C ALA A 33 -7.99 -6.36 9.30
N PRO A 34 -9.18 -6.57 8.71
CA PRO A 34 -9.30 -6.67 7.26
C PRO A 34 -8.89 -5.39 6.53
N ALA A 35 -9.35 -4.23 7.03
CA ALA A 35 -9.03 -2.93 6.44
C ALA A 35 -7.55 -2.55 6.62
N THR A 36 -6.97 -2.90 7.77
CA THR A 36 -5.53 -2.71 8.05
C THR A 36 -4.67 -3.57 7.13
N LEU A 37 -5.02 -4.86 6.97
CA LEU A 37 -4.32 -5.76 6.06
C LEU A 37 -4.36 -5.25 4.61
N ALA A 38 -5.49 -4.70 4.19
CA ALA A 38 -5.62 -4.14 2.84
C ALA A 38 -4.64 -2.99 2.59
N ILE A 39 -4.41 -2.10 3.58
CA ILE A 39 -3.43 -1.02 3.48
C ILE A 39 -2.00 -1.59 3.47
N ILE A 40 -1.69 -2.49 4.39
CA ILE A 40 -0.36 -3.10 4.46
C ILE A 40 0.00 -3.80 3.15
N ARG A 41 -0.93 -4.57 2.55
CA ARG A 41 -0.71 -5.25 1.27
C ARG A 41 -0.46 -4.31 0.08
N ARG A 42 -0.89 -3.08 0.16
CA ARG A 42 -0.58 -2.07 -0.86
C ARG A 42 0.84 -1.52 -0.72
N LEU A 43 1.37 -1.51 0.50
CA LEU A 43 2.75 -1.10 0.77
C LEU A 43 3.73 -2.27 0.63
N VAL A 44 3.33 -3.47 1.01
CA VAL A 44 4.16 -4.68 1.07
C VAL A 44 3.56 -5.76 0.18
N THR A 45 4.32 -6.26 -0.80
CA THR A 45 3.83 -7.29 -1.75
C THR A 45 3.93 -8.70 -1.18
N GLN A 46 4.86 -8.95 -0.27
CA GLN A 46 5.06 -10.26 0.32
C GLN A 46 3.97 -10.57 1.34
N ARG A 47 3.24 -11.67 1.10
CA ARG A 47 2.11 -12.08 1.94
C ARG A 47 2.51 -12.30 3.40
N ALA A 48 3.55 -13.12 3.62
CA ALA A 48 4.02 -13.43 4.97
C ALA A 48 4.40 -12.16 5.74
N MET A 49 5.14 -11.24 5.11
CA MET A 49 5.50 -9.98 5.72
C MET A 49 4.27 -9.09 6.01
N ALA A 50 3.27 -9.11 5.13
CA ALA A 50 2.06 -8.34 5.35
C ALA A 50 1.25 -8.89 6.54
N GLU A 51 1.23 -10.20 6.73
CA GLU A 51 0.60 -10.88 7.87
C GLU A 51 1.35 -10.58 9.17
N ASP A 52 2.68 -10.62 9.17
CA ASP A 52 3.52 -10.24 10.32
C ASP A 52 3.31 -8.77 10.72
N LEU A 53 3.31 -7.85 9.74
CA LEU A 53 3.08 -6.43 9.99
C LEU A 53 1.66 -6.14 10.47
N LEU A 54 0.66 -6.92 10.04
CA LEU A 54 -0.69 -6.84 10.60
C LEU A 54 -0.69 -7.21 12.08
N GLN A 55 -0.09 -8.34 12.43
CA GLN A 55 0.00 -8.77 13.82
C GLN A 55 0.70 -7.71 14.70
N ASP A 56 1.86 -7.23 14.25
CA ASP A 56 2.58 -6.15 14.93
C ASP A 56 1.73 -4.89 15.11
N THR A 57 0.99 -4.50 14.06
CA THR A 57 0.12 -3.32 14.11
C THR A 57 -0.99 -3.48 15.13
N LEU A 58 -1.62 -4.65 15.19
CA LEU A 58 -2.72 -4.91 16.12
C LEU A 58 -2.23 -5.04 17.57
N ILE A 59 -1.06 -5.62 17.78
CA ILE A 59 -0.41 -5.63 19.11
C ILE A 59 -0.15 -4.18 19.56
N MET A 60 0.51 -3.38 18.73
CA MET A 60 0.79 -1.97 19.03
C MET A 60 -0.48 -1.16 19.25
N MET A 61 -1.55 -1.41 18.49
CA MET A 61 -2.84 -0.77 18.69
C MET A 61 -3.38 -1.02 20.11
N PHE A 62 -3.33 -2.25 20.60
CA PHE A 62 -3.82 -2.57 21.95
C PHE A 62 -2.87 -2.11 23.05
N GLU A 63 -1.56 -2.17 22.84
CA GLU A 63 -0.56 -1.68 23.81
C GLU A 63 -0.63 -0.16 24.00
N HIS A 64 -0.93 0.58 22.93
CA HIS A 64 -1.01 2.05 22.92
C HIS A 64 -2.44 2.58 22.90
N LEU A 65 -3.43 1.75 23.25
CA LEU A 65 -4.83 2.16 23.22
C LEU A 65 -5.11 3.34 24.17
N ASP A 66 -4.36 3.46 25.24
CA ASP A 66 -4.45 4.56 26.21
C ASP A 66 -3.94 5.89 25.62
N ASP A 67 -3.06 5.84 24.61
CA ASP A 67 -2.52 7.02 23.94
C ASP A 67 -3.51 7.61 22.92
N TYR A 68 -4.55 6.86 22.54
CA TYR A 68 -5.58 7.36 21.63
C TYR A 68 -6.48 8.38 22.31
N ARG A 69 -6.39 9.65 21.87
CA ARG A 69 -7.10 10.80 22.46
C ARG A 69 -8.40 11.18 21.78
N GLY A 70 -8.76 10.52 20.67
CA GLY A 70 -9.97 10.88 19.91
C GLY A 70 -9.82 12.12 19.03
N GLU A 71 -8.62 12.65 18.83
CA GLU A 71 -8.34 13.82 17.99
C GLU A 71 -8.57 13.52 16.49
N ALA A 72 -8.52 12.27 16.10
CA ALA A 72 -8.85 11.77 14.78
C ALA A 72 -9.73 10.51 14.90
N PRO A 73 -10.47 10.10 13.83
CA PRO A 73 -11.19 8.83 13.82
C PRO A 73 -10.27 7.66 14.20
N PHE A 74 -10.81 6.70 14.96
CA PHE A 74 -10.02 5.56 15.47
C PHE A 74 -9.27 4.81 14.36
N GLY A 75 -9.94 4.54 13.24
CA GLY A 75 -9.31 3.89 12.10
C GLY A 75 -8.19 4.69 11.46
N VAL A 76 -8.22 6.03 11.52
CA VAL A 76 -7.11 6.90 11.05
C VAL A 76 -5.91 6.75 11.96
N TRP A 77 -6.12 6.67 13.27
CA TRP A 77 -5.05 6.43 14.23
C TRP A 77 -4.41 5.05 14.03
N VAL A 78 -5.21 3.98 13.86
CA VAL A 78 -4.71 2.63 13.55
C VAL A 78 -3.93 2.62 12.22
N ARG A 79 -4.41 3.35 11.21
CA ARG A 79 -3.71 3.51 9.93
C ARG A 79 -2.31 4.10 10.12
N SER A 80 -2.17 5.10 10.98
CA SER A 80 -0.86 5.70 11.24
C SER A 80 0.11 4.70 11.87
N ILE A 81 -0.35 3.81 12.74
CA ILE A 81 0.45 2.71 13.30
C ILE A 81 0.88 1.75 12.19
N ALA A 82 -0.07 1.29 11.35
CA ALA A 82 0.22 0.37 10.25
C ALA A 82 1.26 0.92 9.27
N VAL A 83 1.09 2.17 8.83
CA VAL A 83 2.05 2.85 7.94
C VAL A 83 3.41 2.97 8.62
N SER A 84 3.47 3.38 9.88
CA SER A 84 4.72 3.49 10.63
C SER A 84 5.45 2.14 10.70
N ARG A 85 4.74 1.03 10.97
CA ARG A 85 5.32 -0.32 10.99
C ARG A 85 5.88 -0.72 9.63
N CYS A 86 5.15 -0.49 8.54
CA CYS A 86 5.64 -0.72 7.18
C CYS A 86 6.92 0.09 6.88
N LEU A 87 6.94 1.36 7.24
CA LEU A 87 8.10 2.23 7.01
C LEU A 87 9.33 1.81 7.84
N MET A 88 9.14 1.38 9.08
CA MET A 88 10.21 0.82 9.91
C MET A 88 10.77 -0.46 9.28
N ALA A 89 9.92 -1.34 8.77
CA ALA A 89 10.36 -2.54 8.07
C ALA A 89 11.21 -2.21 6.85
N PHE A 90 10.84 -1.21 6.03
CA PHE A 90 11.65 -0.77 4.88
C PHE A 90 13.01 -0.17 5.25
N ARG A 91 13.16 0.37 6.47
CA ARG A 91 14.45 0.87 6.97
C ARG A 91 15.38 -0.24 7.43
N SER A 92 14.84 -1.38 7.83
CA SER A 92 15.62 -2.49 8.34
C SER A 92 16.66 -2.97 7.31
N PRO A 93 17.95 -3.10 7.69
CA PRO A 93 19.00 -3.64 6.82
C PRO A 93 18.67 -5.05 6.34
N TRP A 94 18.04 -5.85 7.21
CA TRP A 94 17.63 -7.22 6.91
C TRP A 94 16.56 -7.27 5.85
N HIS A 95 15.56 -6.37 5.91
CA HIS A 95 14.54 -6.26 4.87
C HIS A 95 15.12 -5.83 3.53
N ARG A 96 16.06 -4.87 3.53
CA ARG A 96 16.75 -4.45 2.30
C ARG A 96 17.54 -5.59 1.66
N ALA A 97 18.23 -6.40 2.46
CA ALA A 97 18.96 -7.58 1.98
C ALA A 97 18.00 -8.65 1.44
N ARG A 98 16.86 -8.87 2.12
CA ARG A 98 15.83 -9.83 1.70
C ARG A 98 15.17 -9.42 0.39
N VAL A 99 14.76 -8.16 0.25
CA VAL A 99 14.19 -7.63 -1.01
C VAL A 99 15.20 -7.73 -2.16
N ALA A 100 16.50 -7.49 -1.92
CA ALA A 100 17.52 -7.67 -2.93
C ALA A 100 17.68 -9.14 -3.34
N LEU A 101 17.52 -10.09 -2.42
CA LEU A 101 17.61 -11.53 -2.70
C LEU A 101 16.37 -12.06 -3.44
N GLU A 102 15.17 -11.55 -3.11
CA GLU A 102 13.89 -12.01 -3.64
C GLU A 102 13.49 -11.32 -4.97
N SER A 103 14.17 -10.25 -5.36
CA SER A 103 14.02 -9.68 -6.71
C SER A 103 14.46 -10.65 -7.83
N TRP A 104 15.00 -11.81 -7.48
CA TRP A 104 15.40 -12.89 -8.39
C TRP A 104 14.36 -14.01 -8.48
N THR A 105 13.32 -14.01 -7.66
CA THR A 105 12.24 -14.98 -7.74
C THR A 105 10.96 -14.26 -8.13
N GLU A 106 10.46 -14.55 -9.32
CA GLU A 106 9.20 -14.02 -9.87
C GLU A 106 7.96 -14.47 -9.09
N GLU A 107 8.10 -15.02 -7.91
CA GLU A 107 6.99 -15.42 -7.10
C GLU A 107 6.46 -14.26 -6.28
N SER A 108 5.33 -13.78 -6.79
CA SER A 108 4.27 -13.41 -5.90
C SER A 108 3.90 -11.96 -5.76
N TRP A 109 3.07 -11.54 -6.65
CA TRP A 109 2.00 -10.67 -6.22
C TRP A 109 0.67 -11.41 -6.39
N SER A 110 0.15 -11.98 -5.31
CA SER A 110 -1.26 -12.32 -5.21
C SER A 110 -1.97 -11.02 -4.88
N GLY A 111 -2.61 -10.41 -5.86
CA GLY A 111 -3.50 -9.27 -5.62
C GLY A 111 -4.47 -9.56 -4.48
N PRO A 112 -5.12 -8.54 -3.90
CA PRO A 112 -6.12 -8.76 -2.85
C PRO A 112 -7.10 -9.83 -3.34
N ALA A 113 -7.43 -10.80 -2.48
CA ALA A 113 -8.31 -11.94 -2.77
C ALA A 113 -9.74 -11.57 -3.25
N GLU A 114 -10.03 -10.29 -3.40
CA GLU A 114 -11.30 -9.71 -3.85
C GLU A 114 -11.27 -9.26 -5.33
N ALA A 115 -10.50 -9.95 -6.18
CA ALA A 115 -10.40 -9.62 -7.62
C ALA A 115 -11.74 -9.76 -8.39
N GLU A 116 -12.74 -10.41 -7.84
CA GLU A 116 -14.00 -10.72 -8.53
C GLU A 116 -14.91 -9.50 -8.77
N SER A 117 -14.66 -8.35 -8.14
CA SER A 117 -15.48 -7.14 -8.26
C SER A 117 -14.72 -5.91 -8.81
N ARG A 118 -13.48 -6.08 -9.30
CA ARG A 118 -12.65 -4.94 -9.75
C ARG A 118 -12.73 -4.75 -11.25
N THR A 119 -12.79 -3.50 -11.69
CA THR A 119 -12.63 -3.14 -13.10
C THR A 119 -11.20 -3.49 -13.57
N SER A 120 -11.06 -3.81 -14.86
CA SER A 120 -9.76 -4.11 -15.50
C SER A 120 -8.70 -3.08 -15.13
N ASP A 121 -9.05 -1.80 -15.17
CA ASP A 121 -8.15 -0.67 -14.89
C ASP A 121 -7.56 -0.70 -13.47
N LEU A 122 -8.36 -1.14 -12.48
CA LEU A 122 -7.88 -1.27 -11.10
C LEU A 122 -6.90 -2.45 -10.92
N ILE A 123 -7.11 -3.52 -11.68
CA ILE A 123 -6.21 -4.67 -11.69
C ILE A 123 -4.88 -4.27 -12.33
N ASP A 124 -4.91 -3.52 -13.41
CA ASP A 124 -3.71 -3.05 -14.11
C ASP A 124 -2.92 -2.05 -13.27
N LEU A 125 -3.59 -1.15 -12.55
CA LEU A 125 -2.95 -0.23 -11.61
C LEU A 125 -2.27 -1.00 -10.45
N ASP A 126 -2.95 -1.97 -9.87
CA ASP A 126 -2.37 -2.78 -8.78
C ASP A 126 -1.13 -3.56 -9.27
N ARG A 127 -1.14 -4.09 -10.49
CA ARG A 127 0.01 -4.75 -11.12
C ARG A 127 1.16 -3.77 -11.37
N ALA A 128 0.86 -2.60 -11.90
CA ALA A 128 1.86 -1.56 -12.16
C ALA A 128 2.51 -1.09 -10.84
N LEU A 129 1.72 -0.88 -9.78
CA LEU A 129 2.23 -0.55 -8.45
C LEU A 129 3.12 -1.66 -7.88
N ALA A 130 2.77 -2.94 -8.10
CA ALA A 130 3.56 -4.07 -7.63
C ALA A 130 4.96 -4.14 -8.28
N ARG A 131 5.12 -3.61 -9.49
CA ARG A 131 6.42 -3.54 -10.20
C ARG A 131 7.33 -2.40 -9.72
N LEU A 132 6.81 -1.47 -8.92
CA LEU A 132 7.64 -0.47 -8.27
C LEU A 132 8.47 -1.08 -7.14
N SER A 133 9.67 -0.54 -6.92
CA SER A 133 10.42 -0.89 -5.71
C SER A 133 9.57 -0.59 -4.46
N PRO A 134 9.71 -1.35 -3.36
CA PRO A 134 8.91 -1.14 -2.15
C PRO A 134 8.94 0.31 -1.66
N THR A 135 10.12 0.93 -1.69
CA THR A 135 10.29 2.33 -1.29
C THR A 135 9.56 3.31 -2.21
N THR A 136 9.70 3.12 -3.53
CA THR A 136 9.04 3.98 -4.53
C THR A 136 7.52 3.86 -4.42
N ARG A 137 7.01 2.63 -4.32
CA ARG A 137 5.59 2.34 -4.14
C ARG A 137 5.03 2.97 -2.87
N ALA A 138 5.74 2.86 -1.75
CA ALA A 138 5.32 3.48 -0.51
C ALA A 138 5.26 5.00 -0.61
N VAL A 139 6.24 5.65 -1.26
CA VAL A 139 6.23 7.10 -1.47
C VAL A 139 5.05 7.54 -2.36
N VAL A 140 4.82 6.82 -3.48
CA VAL A 140 3.66 7.08 -4.36
C VAL A 140 2.36 6.93 -3.58
N TRP A 141 2.21 5.83 -2.85
CA TRP A 141 0.99 5.58 -2.08
C TRP A 141 0.74 6.66 -1.01
N LEU A 142 1.77 7.00 -0.23
CA LEU A 142 1.65 8.01 0.83
C LEU A 142 1.31 9.38 0.28
N TYR A 143 1.88 9.76 -0.86
CA TYR A 143 1.65 11.07 -1.47
C TYR A 143 0.29 11.14 -2.17
N ASP A 144 0.02 10.21 -3.12
CA ASP A 144 -1.13 10.29 -4.02
C ASP A 144 -2.43 9.81 -3.36
N VAL A 145 -2.35 8.85 -2.42
CA VAL A 145 -3.55 8.24 -1.81
C VAL A 145 -3.78 8.71 -0.39
N GLU A 146 -2.70 8.81 0.41
CA GLU A 146 -2.79 9.21 1.80
C GLU A 146 -2.69 10.72 1.99
N GLY A 147 -2.29 11.48 0.95
CA GLY A 147 -2.19 12.94 0.97
C GLY A 147 -1.04 13.47 1.83
N TRP A 148 -0.01 12.67 2.07
CA TRP A 148 1.14 13.13 2.85
C TRP A 148 1.98 14.13 2.05
N SER A 149 2.48 15.14 2.74
CA SER A 149 3.43 16.09 2.16
C SER A 149 4.82 15.44 1.96
N HIS A 150 5.63 16.03 1.10
CA HIS A 150 7.01 15.57 0.94
C HIS A 150 7.85 15.67 2.22
N GLU A 151 7.56 16.64 3.08
CA GLU A 151 8.19 16.84 4.39
C GLU A 151 7.86 15.67 5.33
N GLU A 152 6.60 15.29 5.42
CA GLU A 152 6.15 14.17 6.25
C GLU A 152 6.76 12.86 5.76
N ILE A 153 6.77 12.62 4.44
CA ILE A 153 7.39 11.44 3.84
C ILE A 153 8.89 11.42 4.10
N ALA A 154 9.59 12.52 3.89
CA ALA A 154 11.02 12.64 4.13
C ALA A 154 11.36 12.33 5.60
N LYS A 155 10.63 12.92 6.54
CA LYS A 155 10.75 12.65 7.97
C LYS A 155 10.47 11.18 8.29
N ALA A 156 9.39 10.62 7.75
CA ALA A 156 9.00 9.24 7.99
C ALA A 156 10.04 8.23 7.48
N PHE A 157 10.73 8.52 6.38
CA PHE A 157 11.81 7.69 5.83
C PHE A 157 13.18 8.01 6.40
N ASP A 158 13.30 9.03 7.25
CA ASP A 158 14.58 9.56 7.71
C ASP A 158 15.51 9.91 6.54
N ARG A 159 14.97 10.67 5.59
CA ARG A 159 15.63 11.08 4.33
C ARG A 159 15.39 12.56 4.05
N SER A 160 16.07 13.07 3.03
CA SER A 160 15.89 14.44 2.57
C SER A 160 14.59 14.66 1.80
N LEU A 161 14.14 15.91 1.72
CA LEU A 161 13.00 16.31 0.89
C LEU A 161 13.19 15.91 -0.58
N SER A 162 14.43 16.02 -1.10
CA SER A 162 14.80 15.62 -2.46
C SER A 162 14.61 14.14 -2.71
N PHE A 163 14.80 13.29 -1.69
CA PHE A 163 14.54 11.86 -1.77
C PHE A 163 13.06 11.62 -2.07
N SER A 164 12.14 12.21 -1.30
CA SER A 164 10.71 12.03 -1.51
C SER A 164 10.27 12.47 -2.91
N LYS A 165 10.70 13.67 -3.35
CA LYS A 165 10.41 14.18 -4.70
C LYS A 165 10.95 13.26 -5.80
N SER A 166 12.19 12.77 -5.65
CA SER A 166 12.81 11.88 -6.64
C SER A 166 12.15 10.51 -6.72
N GLN A 167 11.72 9.96 -5.58
CA GLN A 167 11.00 8.69 -5.55
C GLN A 167 9.62 8.82 -6.21
N LEU A 168 8.89 9.89 -5.92
CA LEU A 168 7.58 10.15 -6.52
C LEU A 168 7.71 10.30 -8.04
N ALA A 169 8.64 11.13 -8.51
CA ALA A 169 8.87 11.34 -9.95
C ALA A 169 9.20 10.04 -10.69
N ARG A 170 10.06 9.19 -10.11
CA ARG A 170 10.39 7.87 -10.68
C ARG A 170 9.19 6.93 -10.68
N GLY A 171 8.41 6.95 -9.60
CA GLY A 171 7.19 6.14 -9.50
C GLY A 171 6.17 6.51 -10.57
N HIS A 172 5.88 7.81 -10.71
CA HIS A 172 4.97 8.30 -11.74
C HIS A 172 5.44 8.02 -13.16
N ALA A 173 6.75 8.16 -13.44
CA ALA A 173 7.30 7.82 -14.76
C ALA A 173 7.04 6.35 -15.07
N ARG A 174 7.39 5.45 -14.13
CA ARG A 174 7.23 4.01 -14.33
C ARG A 174 5.77 3.58 -14.43
N LEU A 175 4.88 4.16 -13.62
CA LEU A 175 3.44 3.88 -13.72
C LEU A 175 2.87 4.34 -15.07
N ARG A 176 3.34 5.48 -15.59
CA ARG A 176 2.93 5.95 -16.92
C ARG A 176 3.35 4.98 -18.01
N ASP A 177 4.59 4.50 -17.97
CA ASP A 177 5.11 3.55 -18.94
C ASP A 177 4.35 2.21 -18.91
N GLU A 178 4.00 1.74 -17.71
CA GLU A 178 3.27 0.47 -17.52
C GLU A 178 1.78 0.54 -17.86
N LEU A 179 1.16 1.72 -17.68
CA LEU A 179 -0.28 1.92 -17.92
C LEU A 179 -0.59 2.50 -19.30
N GLN A 180 0.41 2.92 -20.07
CA GLN A 180 0.19 3.28 -21.47
C GLN A 180 -0.15 2.01 -22.26
N PRO A 181 -1.25 1.99 -23.03
CA PRO A 181 -1.50 0.89 -23.95
C PRO A 181 -0.31 0.80 -24.91
N PRO A 182 0.15 -0.43 -25.27
CA PRO A 182 1.21 -0.57 -26.25
C PRO A 182 0.78 0.21 -27.50
N GLU A 183 1.57 1.20 -27.88
CA GLU A 183 1.36 1.86 -29.17
C GLU A 183 1.27 0.75 -30.19
N ARG A 184 0.13 0.70 -30.92
CA ARG A 184 -0.01 -0.20 -32.06
C ARG A 184 1.10 0.19 -33.01
N SER A 185 2.21 -0.53 -32.93
CA SER A 185 3.27 -0.46 -33.93
C SER A 185 2.58 -0.57 -35.27
N GLY A 186 2.62 0.50 -36.05
CA GLY A 186 1.92 0.61 -37.29
C GLY A 186 2.21 -0.62 -38.15
N ILE A 187 1.18 -1.43 -38.35
CA ILE A 187 1.17 -2.36 -39.47
C ILE A 187 1.10 -1.43 -40.69
N GLY A 188 2.28 -1.12 -41.23
CA GLY A 188 2.40 -0.54 -42.55
C GLY A 188 1.71 -1.50 -43.51
N LEU A 189 0.50 -1.19 -43.90
CA LEU A 189 -0.14 -1.81 -45.03
C LEU A 189 0.77 -1.54 -46.21
N PRO A 190 1.28 -2.56 -46.94
CA PRO A 190 1.97 -2.35 -48.18
C PRO A 190 0.94 -1.76 -49.16
N LEU A 191 1.19 -0.54 -49.57
CA LEU A 191 0.50 0.04 -50.73
C LEU A 191 0.68 -0.92 -51.92
N ARG A 192 -0.40 -1.55 -52.34
CA ARG A 192 -0.45 -2.25 -53.62
C ARG A 192 -0.18 -1.19 -54.70
N SER A 193 1.00 -1.25 -55.26
CA SER A 193 1.27 -0.58 -56.52
C SER A 193 0.31 -1.14 -57.58
N GLU A 194 -0.41 -0.25 -58.19
CA GLU A 194 -1.29 -0.46 -59.33
C GLU A 194 -0.55 -1.20 -60.45
N PHE A 195 -1.18 -2.24 -60.92
CA PHE A 195 -0.86 -2.82 -62.22
C PHE A 195 -1.45 -1.89 -63.29
N ASP A 196 -0.56 -1.11 -63.90
CA ASP A 196 -0.85 -0.52 -65.19
C ASP A 196 -0.45 -1.50 -66.30
N GLY A 197 -1.35 -1.67 -67.24
CA GLY A 197 -0.98 -1.69 -68.65
C GLY A 197 -1.12 -3.00 -69.42
N HIS A 198 -1.99 -2.94 -70.33
CA HIS A 198 -2.17 -3.59 -71.68
C HIS A 198 -3.02 -4.82 -71.71
#